data_5a9f1c6c5c85c9b2d6aa18b8628b964a
#
_entry.id   5a9f1c6c5c85c9b2d6aa18b8628b964a
#
_cell.length_a   1.000
_cell.length_b   1.000
_cell.length_c   1.000
_cell.angle_alpha   90.00
_cell.angle_beta   90.00
_cell.angle_gamma   90.00
#
_symmetry.space_group_name_H-M   'P 1'
#
loop_
_entity.id
_entity.type
_entity.pdbx_description
1 polymer ?
#
loop_
_entity_poly.entity_id
_entity_poly.type
_entity_poly.pdbx_seq_one_letter_code
_entity_poly.pdbx_strand_id
1 'polypeptide(L)'
;MPAARETLLEAAHAAVRARPWSAVRMVEVAAAAGVSRQTLYNEFGGKEGLGAALVSRLVEDFLDGTGRAVTEACRGGADPAACCAAAAHWVLRTARAEPIVHAALTGCWGPRTPLPSRPPPPAVWARAAREAHPAEPGRLAHVLCDRAVAGLDRATRLPVGGPGPRPRGGPAELVETARGDLQRAYEAGLRIALSYVVAPQPGPDEEPCGRVDAVVRALLAR
;
A
#
# COMPACT_ATOMS: atom_id res chain seq x y z
N MET A 1 -14.16 15.99 14.48
CA MET A 1 -15.19 16.00 13.41
C MET A 1 -14.60 15.23 12.23
N PRO A 2 -14.96 13.95 12.00
CA PRO A 2 -14.33 13.14 10.95
C PRO A 2 -14.45 13.74 9.54
N ALA A 3 -15.58 14.38 9.23
CA ALA A 3 -15.79 14.99 7.92
C ALA A 3 -14.82 16.14 7.60
N ALA A 4 -14.52 17.03 8.56
CA ALA A 4 -13.58 18.15 8.32
C ALA A 4 -12.14 17.67 8.11
N ARG A 5 -11.71 16.64 8.84
CA ARG A 5 -10.39 16.03 8.66
C ARG A 5 -10.23 15.44 7.24
N GLU A 6 -11.25 14.75 6.77
CA GLU A 6 -11.25 14.12 5.46
C GLU A 6 -11.22 15.14 4.34
N THR A 7 -12.09 16.17 4.37
CA THR A 7 -12.10 17.23 3.37
C THR A 7 -10.79 18.02 3.32
N LEU A 8 -10.12 18.20 4.47
CA LEU A 8 -8.80 18.81 4.53
C LEU A 8 -7.72 17.95 3.87
N LEU A 9 -7.73 16.64 4.07
CA LEU A 9 -6.80 15.72 3.43
C LEU A 9 -7.04 15.64 1.91
N GLU A 10 -8.29 15.65 1.45
CA GLU A 10 -8.65 15.72 0.03
C GLU A 10 -8.15 17.01 -0.62
N ALA A 11 -8.38 18.15 0.02
CA ALA A 11 -7.89 19.45 -0.46
C ALA A 11 -6.35 19.51 -0.50
N ALA A 12 -5.67 18.95 0.50
CA ALA A 12 -4.23 18.84 0.54
C ALA A 12 -3.69 17.94 -0.57
N HIS A 13 -4.33 16.80 -0.82
CA HIS A 13 -3.97 15.87 -1.90
C HIS A 13 -4.12 16.54 -3.27
N ALA A 14 -5.24 17.21 -3.53
CA ALA A 14 -5.45 17.96 -4.76
C ALA A 14 -4.37 19.05 -4.96
N ALA A 15 -3.99 19.75 -3.88
CA ALA A 15 -2.95 20.78 -3.93
C ALA A 15 -1.56 20.20 -4.27
N VAL A 16 -1.18 19.04 -3.70
CA VAL A 16 0.10 18.36 -3.98
C VAL A 16 0.18 17.86 -5.41
N ARG A 17 -0.93 17.41 -5.98
CA ARG A 17 -0.97 17.02 -7.39
C ARG A 17 -0.78 18.17 -8.35
N ALA A 18 -1.23 19.37 -7.98
CA ALA A 18 -1.13 20.57 -8.80
C ALA A 18 0.22 21.28 -8.70
N ARG A 19 0.90 21.21 -7.54
CA ARG A 19 2.13 21.96 -7.25
C ARG A 19 2.99 21.27 -6.19
N PRO A 20 4.32 21.60 -6.10
CA PRO A 20 5.20 21.07 -5.06
C PRO A 20 4.67 21.36 -3.65
N TRP A 21 4.87 20.42 -2.72
CA TRP A 21 4.45 20.57 -1.32
C TRP A 21 5.01 21.83 -0.66
N SER A 22 6.24 22.22 -1.01
CA SER A 22 6.85 23.46 -0.53
C SER A 22 6.00 24.70 -0.84
N ALA A 23 5.32 24.72 -1.98
CA ALA A 23 4.47 25.83 -2.43
C ALA A 23 3.01 25.74 -1.93
N VAL A 24 2.60 24.65 -1.28
CA VAL A 24 1.26 24.50 -0.69
C VAL A 24 1.15 25.36 0.55
N ARG A 25 0.10 26.19 0.63
CA ARG A 25 -0.18 27.09 1.75
C ARG A 25 -1.39 26.59 2.54
N MET A 26 -1.26 26.56 3.87
CA MET A 26 -2.31 26.10 4.79
C MET A 26 -3.64 26.85 4.62
N VAL A 27 -3.55 28.17 4.34
CA VAL A 27 -4.75 28.99 4.11
C VAL A 27 -5.55 28.56 2.89
N GLU A 28 -4.85 28.16 1.83
CA GLU A 28 -5.48 27.72 0.58
C GLU A 28 -6.12 26.34 0.75
N VAL A 29 -5.47 25.44 1.50
CA VAL A 29 -6.03 24.14 1.85
C VAL A 29 -7.31 24.29 2.69
N ALA A 30 -7.30 25.15 3.72
CA ALA A 30 -8.49 25.40 4.54
C ALA A 30 -9.64 26.00 3.71
N ALA A 31 -9.33 26.97 2.84
CA ALA A 31 -10.33 27.57 1.95
C ALA A 31 -10.91 26.55 0.97
N ALA A 32 -10.06 25.70 0.35
CA ALA A 32 -10.51 24.65 -0.58
C ALA A 32 -11.36 23.59 0.11
N ALA A 33 -11.09 23.27 1.40
CA ALA A 33 -11.87 22.34 2.20
C ALA A 33 -13.15 22.97 2.79
N GLY A 34 -13.38 24.27 2.61
CA GLY A 34 -14.54 24.97 3.17
C GLY A 34 -14.53 25.08 4.71
N VAL A 35 -13.35 25.04 5.34
CA VAL A 35 -13.21 25.11 6.80
C VAL A 35 -12.35 26.29 7.24
N SER A 36 -12.45 26.66 8.53
CA SER A 36 -11.63 27.73 9.09
C SER A 36 -10.17 27.30 9.23
N ARG A 37 -9.24 28.30 9.20
CA ARG A 37 -7.83 28.04 9.54
C ARG A 37 -7.67 27.43 10.92
N GLN A 38 -8.46 27.90 11.90
CA GLN A 38 -8.41 27.40 13.26
C GLN A 38 -8.75 25.91 13.32
N THR A 39 -9.76 25.47 12.55
CA THR A 39 -10.11 24.04 12.42
C THR A 39 -8.94 23.24 11.89
N LEU A 40 -8.28 23.71 10.82
CA LEU A 40 -7.12 23.04 10.24
C LEU A 40 -5.96 22.92 11.24
N TYR A 41 -5.63 24.00 11.96
CA TYR A 41 -4.56 23.97 12.97
C TYR A 41 -4.92 23.10 14.17
N ASN A 42 -6.19 23.06 14.60
CA ASN A 42 -6.65 22.18 15.66
C ASN A 42 -6.55 20.69 15.27
N GLU A 43 -6.80 20.36 13.99
CA GLU A 43 -6.76 18.97 13.50
C GLU A 43 -5.34 18.44 13.26
N PHE A 44 -4.43 19.27 12.77
CA PHE A 44 -3.12 18.82 12.30
C PHE A 44 -1.93 19.53 12.97
N GLY A 45 -2.16 20.54 13.80
CA GLY A 45 -1.11 21.32 14.45
C GLY A 45 -0.32 22.24 13.51
N GLY A 46 -0.16 21.87 12.22
CA GLY A 46 0.61 22.64 11.25
C GLY A 46 0.78 21.91 9.91
N LYS A 47 1.63 22.48 9.06
CA LYS A 47 1.87 21.97 7.70
C LYS A 47 2.51 20.56 7.74
N GLU A 48 3.43 20.37 8.66
CA GLU A 48 4.12 19.08 8.87
C GLU A 48 3.12 17.99 9.31
N GLY A 49 2.22 18.30 10.24
CA GLY A 49 1.20 17.37 10.71
C GLY A 49 0.18 17.03 9.61
N LEU A 50 -0.24 18.02 8.82
CA LEU A 50 -1.09 17.79 7.66
C LEU A 50 -0.39 16.90 6.63
N GLY A 51 0.89 17.19 6.34
CA GLY A 51 1.70 16.41 5.40
C GLY A 51 1.86 14.96 5.84
N ALA A 52 2.19 14.73 7.12
CA ALA A 52 2.33 13.41 7.69
C ALA A 52 1.01 12.62 7.65
N ALA A 53 -0.11 13.26 7.96
CA ALA A 53 -1.43 12.63 7.88
C ALA A 53 -1.81 12.28 6.44
N LEU A 54 -1.47 13.13 5.46
CA LEU A 54 -1.67 12.86 4.04
C LEU A 54 -0.84 11.66 3.57
N VAL A 55 0.44 11.59 3.94
CA VAL A 55 1.30 10.44 3.64
C VAL A 55 0.70 9.16 4.21
N SER A 56 0.31 9.16 5.49
CA SER A 56 -0.26 7.98 6.15
C SER A 56 -1.53 7.50 5.45
N ARG A 57 -2.43 8.41 5.08
CA ARG A 57 -3.65 8.08 4.35
C ARG A 57 -3.36 7.44 3.00
N LEU A 58 -2.52 8.07 2.17
CA LEU A 58 -2.23 7.58 0.83
C LEU A 58 -1.49 6.23 0.83
N VAL A 59 -0.63 6.02 1.82
CA VAL A 59 0.03 4.71 2.01
C VAL A 59 -1.00 3.65 2.42
N GLU A 60 -1.94 3.95 3.32
CA GLU A 60 -2.98 3.00 3.72
C GLU A 60 -3.94 2.70 2.57
N ASP A 61 -4.39 3.70 1.82
CA ASP A 61 -5.21 3.54 0.61
C ASP A 61 -4.52 2.65 -0.44
N PHE A 62 -3.21 2.83 -0.61
CA PHE A 62 -2.37 2.01 -1.49
C PHE A 62 -2.31 0.55 -1.02
N LEU A 63 -2.07 0.31 0.26
CA LEU A 63 -2.03 -1.03 0.85
C LEU A 63 -3.39 -1.75 0.74
N ASP A 64 -4.47 -1.04 1.03
CA ASP A 64 -5.82 -1.57 0.91
C ASP A 64 -6.17 -1.88 -0.55
N GLY A 65 -5.74 -1.03 -1.49
CA GLY A 65 -5.87 -1.26 -2.92
C GLY A 65 -5.18 -2.54 -3.38
N THR A 66 -4.02 -2.86 -2.81
CA THR A 66 -3.32 -4.12 -3.09
C THR A 66 -4.16 -5.33 -2.70
N GLY A 67 -4.71 -5.31 -1.49
CA GLY A 67 -5.57 -6.40 -1.03
C GLY A 67 -6.87 -6.53 -1.83
N ARG A 68 -7.44 -5.40 -2.27
CA ARG A 68 -8.61 -5.40 -3.17
C ARG A 68 -8.29 -6.00 -4.54
N ALA A 69 -7.16 -5.62 -5.15
CA ALA A 69 -6.75 -6.13 -6.45
C ALA A 69 -6.60 -7.67 -6.44
N VAL A 70 -6.00 -8.22 -5.40
CA VAL A 70 -5.92 -9.68 -5.20
C VAL A 70 -7.30 -10.30 -5.05
N THR A 71 -8.14 -9.73 -4.18
CA THR A 71 -9.49 -10.25 -3.92
C THR A 71 -10.35 -10.27 -5.18
N GLU A 72 -10.28 -9.23 -6.00
CA GLU A 72 -11.01 -9.11 -7.27
C GLU A 72 -10.53 -10.12 -8.31
N ALA A 73 -9.21 -10.27 -8.47
CA ALA A 73 -8.63 -11.27 -9.37
C ALA A 73 -9.05 -12.69 -8.99
N CYS A 74 -8.96 -13.04 -7.71
CA CYS A 74 -9.38 -14.35 -7.21
C CYS A 74 -10.87 -14.61 -7.44
N ARG A 75 -11.74 -13.62 -7.22
CA ARG A 75 -13.19 -13.74 -7.52
C ARG A 75 -13.45 -13.92 -9.01
N GLY A 76 -12.60 -13.38 -9.86
CA GLY A 76 -12.60 -13.59 -11.30
C GLY A 76 -12.10 -14.96 -11.74
N GLY A 77 -11.70 -15.84 -10.80
CA GLY A 77 -11.21 -17.20 -11.09
C GLY A 77 -9.71 -17.27 -11.39
N ALA A 78 -8.95 -16.20 -11.13
CA ALA A 78 -7.50 -16.22 -11.29
C ALA A 78 -6.84 -17.17 -10.27
N ASP A 79 -5.82 -17.87 -10.71
CA ASP A 79 -4.99 -18.70 -9.81
C ASP A 79 -4.09 -17.81 -8.91
N PRO A 80 -3.44 -18.37 -7.87
CA PRO A 80 -2.64 -17.58 -6.93
C PRO A 80 -1.52 -16.74 -7.59
N ALA A 81 -0.90 -17.23 -8.67
CA ALA A 81 0.16 -16.49 -9.37
C ALA A 81 -0.42 -15.27 -10.11
N ALA A 82 -1.52 -15.46 -10.83
CA ALA A 82 -2.23 -14.36 -11.50
C ALA A 82 -2.81 -13.35 -10.49
N CYS A 83 -3.26 -13.79 -9.30
CA CYS A 83 -3.65 -12.89 -8.21
C CYS A 83 -2.47 -12.03 -7.72
N CYS A 84 -1.26 -12.59 -7.61
CA CYS A 84 -0.06 -11.82 -7.27
C CYS A 84 0.31 -10.82 -8.38
N ALA A 85 0.18 -11.21 -9.65
CA ALA A 85 0.39 -10.31 -10.79
C ALA A 85 -0.60 -9.13 -10.79
N ALA A 86 -1.85 -9.34 -10.37
CA ALA A 86 -2.83 -8.26 -10.20
C ALA A 86 -2.41 -7.27 -9.09
N ALA A 87 -1.84 -7.77 -7.98
CA ALA A 87 -1.23 -6.91 -6.96
C ALA A 87 -0.05 -6.12 -7.52
N ALA A 88 0.84 -6.77 -8.28
CA ALA A 88 1.97 -6.10 -8.93
C ALA A 88 1.52 -5.00 -9.89
N HIS A 89 0.50 -5.25 -10.69
CA HIS A 89 -0.10 -4.23 -11.58
C HIS A 89 -0.62 -3.02 -10.81
N TRP A 90 -1.33 -3.26 -9.69
CA TRP A 90 -1.78 -2.18 -8.80
C TRP A 90 -0.60 -1.37 -8.25
N VAL A 91 0.46 -2.03 -7.78
CA VAL A 91 1.68 -1.39 -7.24
C VAL A 91 2.32 -0.48 -8.28
N LEU A 92 2.59 -1.00 -9.49
CA LEU A 92 3.25 -0.26 -10.56
C LEU A 92 2.43 0.94 -11.01
N ARG A 93 1.15 0.74 -11.27
CA ARG A 93 0.22 1.80 -11.69
C ARG A 93 0.11 2.90 -10.64
N THR A 94 -0.06 2.53 -9.36
CA THR A 94 -0.24 3.51 -8.30
C THR A 94 1.06 4.27 -8.01
N ALA A 95 2.21 3.62 -8.02
CA ALA A 95 3.50 4.27 -7.85
C ALA A 95 3.80 5.30 -8.96
N ARG A 96 3.35 5.04 -10.20
CA ARG A 96 3.46 6.02 -11.30
C ARG A 96 2.50 7.20 -11.15
N ALA A 97 1.29 6.95 -10.69
CA ALA A 97 0.23 7.96 -10.58
C ALA A 97 0.38 8.87 -9.36
N GLU A 98 0.95 8.34 -8.26
CA GLU A 98 1.00 9.00 -6.95
C GLU A 98 2.44 9.20 -6.45
N PRO A 99 2.99 10.42 -6.59
CA PRO A 99 4.36 10.72 -6.18
C PRO A 99 4.66 10.45 -4.70
N ILE A 100 3.66 10.59 -3.82
CA ILE A 100 3.80 10.30 -2.38
C ILE A 100 3.98 8.79 -2.16
N VAL A 101 3.21 7.95 -2.85
CA VAL A 101 3.36 6.49 -2.80
C VAL A 101 4.71 6.08 -3.36
N HIS A 102 5.13 6.65 -4.50
CA HIS A 102 6.47 6.41 -5.05
C HIS A 102 7.57 6.76 -4.04
N ALA A 103 7.49 7.94 -3.39
CA ALA A 103 8.46 8.34 -2.39
C ALA A 103 8.48 7.40 -1.17
N ALA A 104 7.31 6.90 -0.73
CA ALA A 104 7.21 5.93 0.35
C ALA A 104 7.85 4.58 -0.01
N LEU A 105 7.65 4.09 -1.24
CA LEU A 105 8.21 2.82 -1.70
C LEU A 105 9.72 2.87 -1.92
N THR A 106 10.26 4.02 -2.34
CA THR A 106 11.67 4.18 -2.69
C THR A 106 12.52 4.83 -1.60
N GLY A 107 11.88 5.49 -0.62
CA GLY A 107 12.54 6.36 0.36
C GLY A 107 13.01 7.70 -0.23
N CYS A 108 12.71 7.98 -1.49
CA CYS A 108 13.16 9.20 -2.20
C CYS A 108 12.20 10.37 -1.95
N TRP A 109 12.28 10.97 -0.78
CA TRP A 109 11.53 12.16 -0.41
C TRP A 109 12.19 13.43 -0.94
N GLY A 110 11.38 14.35 -1.44
CA GLY A 110 11.87 15.61 -2.02
C GLY A 110 10.95 16.79 -1.75
N PRO A 111 11.29 17.99 -2.25
CA PRO A 111 10.50 19.21 -2.01
C PRO A 111 9.10 19.17 -2.62
N ARG A 112 8.84 18.23 -3.50
CA ARG A 112 7.54 18.04 -4.15
C ARG A 112 6.54 17.30 -3.29
N THR A 113 7.00 16.49 -2.32
CA THR A 113 6.17 15.62 -1.47
C THR A 113 6.28 16.04 0.00
N PRO A 114 5.19 15.91 0.79
CA PRO A 114 5.29 16.01 2.24
C PRO A 114 6.14 14.88 2.80
N LEU A 115 6.75 15.11 3.95
CA LEU A 115 7.50 14.07 4.67
C LEU A 115 6.55 13.27 5.57
N PRO A 116 6.80 11.99 5.78
CA PRO A 116 6.18 11.24 6.86
C PRO A 116 6.59 11.83 8.21
N SER A 117 5.83 11.53 9.26
CA SER A 117 6.19 12.00 10.61
C SER A 117 7.63 11.65 10.92
N ARG A 118 8.38 12.64 11.43
CA ARG A 118 9.77 12.42 11.85
C ARG A 118 9.79 11.40 12.98
N PRO A 119 10.66 10.38 12.94
CA PRO A 119 10.80 9.48 14.06
C PRO A 119 11.19 10.26 15.32
N PRO A 120 10.71 9.86 16.51
CA PRO A 120 11.06 10.52 17.76
C PRO A 120 12.57 10.44 18.03
N PRO A 121 13.16 11.37 18.81
CA PRO A 121 14.59 11.41 19.07
C PRO A 121 15.08 10.11 19.76
N PRO A 122 16.38 9.78 19.65
CA PRO A 122 16.96 8.46 20.01
C PRO A 122 16.62 7.91 21.40
N ALA A 123 16.38 8.76 22.39
CA ALA A 123 16.05 8.35 23.75
C ALA A 123 14.71 7.59 23.88
N VAL A 124 13.86 7.64 22.85
CA VAL A 124 12.52 6.98 22.81
C VAL A 124 12.54 5.75 21.88
N TRP A 125 13.64 5.49 21.18
CA TRP A 125 13.76 4.44 20.14
C TRP A 125 13.52 3.02 20.64
N ALA A 126 13.89 2.71 21.87
CA ALA A 126 13.71 1.36 22.42
C ALA A 126 12.23 0.95 22.56
N ARG A 127 11.33 1.91 22.61
CA ARG A 127 9.87 1.70 22.65
C ARG A 127 9.24 1.88 21.27
N ALA A 128 9.69 2.88 20.50
CA ALA A 128 9.18 3.23 19.18
C ALA A 128 9.69 2.32 18.05
N ALA A 129 10.75 1.55 18.27
CA ALA A 129 11.23 0.53 17.32
C ALA A 129 10.18 -0.58 17.06
N ARG A 130 9.17 -0.69 17.91
CA ARG A 130 8.00 -1.56 17.70
C ARG A 130 6.87 -0.88 16.91
N GLU A 131 6.93 0.44 16.76
CA GLU A 131 5.97 1.29 16.04
C GLU A 131 6.65 2.02 14.88
N ALA A 132 7.58 1.34 14.17
CA ALA A 132 8.23 1.91 12.99
C ALA A 132 7.18 2.42 12.00
N HIS A 133 7.40 3.61 11.46
CA HIS A 133 6.43 4.30 10.60
C HIS A 133 6.11 3.43 9.36
N PRO A 134 4.85 3.27 8.95
CA PRO A 134 4.48 2.45 7.80
C PRO A 134 5.13 2.91 6.48
N ALA A 135 5.66 4.12 6.41
CA ALA A 135 6.33 4.68 5.23
C ALA A 135 7.84 4.35 5.12
N GLU A 136 8.40 3.47 5.95
CA GLU A 136 9.76 2.94 5.74
C GLU A 136 9.73 1.86 4.63
N PRO A 137 10.56 1.97 3.56
CA PRO A 137 10.46 1.09 2.39
C PRO A 137 10.51 -0.41 2.71
N GLY A 138 11.39 -0.83 3.62
CA GLY A 138 11.51 -2.24 4.01
C GLY A 138 10.28 -2.77 4.73
N ARG A 139 9.72 -1.98 5.64
CA ARG A 139 8.50 -2.32 6.36
C ARG A 139 7.29 -2.27 5.43
N LEU A 140 7.22 -1.28 4.55
CA LEU A 140 6.14 -1.14 3.59
C LEU A 140 6.07 -2.34 2.65
N ALA A 141 7.22 -2.85 2.18
CA ALA A 141 7.28 -4.06 1.36
C ALA A 141 6.72 -5.29 2.09
N HIS A 142 7.01 -5.42 3.39
CA HIS A 142 6.47 -6.52 4.22
C HIS A 142 4.95 -6.41 4.40
N VAL A 143 4.46 -5.24 4.81
CA VAL A 143 3.03 -4.99 4.97
C VAL A 143 2.27 -5.16 3.65
N LEU A 144 2.88 -4.78 2.53
CA LEU A 144 2.33 -4.98 1.19
C LEU A 144 2.07 -6.47 0.91
N CYS A 145 3.06 -7.31 1.23
CA CYS A 145 2.93 -8.77 1.11
C CYS A 145 1.80 -9.31 1.99
N ASP A 146 1.75 -8.90 3.26
CA ASP A 146 0.69 -9.31 4.19
C ASP A 146 -0.71 -8.91 3.70
N ARG A 147 -0.86 -7.71 3.14
CA ARG A 147 -2.14 -7.24 2.55
C ARG A 147 -2.54 -8.04 1.31
N ALA A 148 -1.57 -8.41 0.47
CA ALA A 148 -1.82 -9.25 -0.71
C ALA A 148 -2.29 -10.66 -0.30
N VAL A 149 -1.59 -11.31 0.62
CA VAL A 149 -1.96 -12.64 1.15
C VAL A 149 -3.31 -12.60 1.87
N ALA A 150 -3.57 -11.57 2.69
CA ALA A 150 -4.88 -11.39 3.32
C ALA A 150 -6.01 -11.16 2.29
N GLY A 151 -5.71 -10.57 1.13
CA GLY A 151 -6.65 -10.43 0.01
C GLY A 151 -7.08 -11.79 -0.55
N LEU A 152 -6.13 -12.71 -0.71
CA LEU A 152 -6.38 -14.09 -1.14
C LEU A 152 -7.23 -14.84 -0.10
N ASP A 153 -6.85 -14.77 1.19
CA ASP A 153 -7.61 -15.38 2.28
C ASP A 153 -9.07 -14.91 2.34
N ARG A 154 -9.30 -13.60 2.09
CA ARG A 154 -10.66 -13.04 2.04
C ARG A 154 -11.48 -13.60 0.87
N ALA A 155 -10.85 -13.74 -0.30
CA ALA A 155 -11.53 -14.29 -1.47
C ALA A 155 -11.96 -15.75 -1.27
N THR A 156 -11.11 -16.54 -0.63
CA THR A 156 -11.36 -17.99 -0.39
C THR A 156 -12.36 -18.26 0.73
N ARG A 157 -12.53 -17.33 1.68
CA ARG A 157 -13.46 -17.48 2.82
C ARG A 157 -14.89 -17.05 2.52
N LEU A 158 -15.15 -16.29 1.46
CA LEU A 158 -16.52 -15.91 1.09
C LEU A 158 -17.18 -17.11 0.42
N PRO A 159 -18.42 -17.52 0.84
CA PRO A 159 -19.12 -18.62 0.23
C PRO A 159 -19.48 -18.28 -1.22
N VAL A 160 -18.75 -18.82 -2.17
CA VAL A 160 -19.21 -18.96 -3.54
C VAL A 160 -20.30 -20.02 -3.50
N GLY A 161 -21.56 -19.58 -3.62
CA GLY A 161 -22.84 -20.28 -3.60
C GLY A 161 -22.82 -21.81 -3.55
N GLY A 162 -23.30 -22.35 -2.41
CA GLY A 162 -23.69 -23.76 -2.25
C GLY A 162 -22.93 -24.49 -1.15
N PRO A 163 -23.62 -25.34 -0.34
CA PRO A 163 -22.97 -26.17 0.66
C PRO A 163 -22.30 -27.39 -0.01
N GLY A 164 -21.11 -27.16 -0.57
CA GLY A 164 -20.24 -28.26 -0.94
C GLY A 164 -19.57 -28.86 0.32
N PRO A 165 -19.33 -30.19 0.39
CA PRO A 165 -18.71 -30.82 1.55
C PRO A 165 -17.32 -30.23 1.78
N ARG A 166 -17.10 -29.62 2.95
CA ARG A 166 -15.78 -29.21 3.41
C ARG A 166 -14.88 -30.45 3.46
N PRO A 167 -13.68 -30.41 2.85
CA PRO A 167 -12.72 -31.50 3.03
C PRO A 167 -12.38 -31.62 4.51
N ARG A 168 -12.74 -32.72 5.12
CA ARG A 168 -12.37 -33.06 6.50
C ARG A 168 -10.91 -33.50 6.51
N GLY A 169 -10.06 -32.76 7.25
CA GLY A 169 -8.83 -33.28 7.82
C GLY A 169 -7.65 -33.43 6.86
N GLY A 170 -6.97 -32.32 6.53
CA GLY A 170 -5.52 -32.37 6.37
C GLY A 170 -4.87 -31.95 7.71
N PRO A 171 -3.70 -32.49 8.10
CA PRO A 171 -3.02 -32.07 9.30
C PRO A 171 -2.76 -30.56 9.23
N ALA A 172 -3.00 -29.86 10.34
CA ALA A 172 -2.83 -28.39 10.46
C ALA A 172 -1.44 -27.92 9.96
N GLU A 173 -0.45 -28.78 10.09
CA GLU A 173 0.94 -28.61 9.64
C GLU A 173 1.09 -28.48 8.12
N LEU A 174 0.31 -29.24 7.32
CA LEU A 174 0.33 -29.12 5.84
C LEU A 174 -0.31 -27.80 5.37
N VAL A 175 -1.35 -27.33 6.05
CA VAL A 175 -2.01 -26.05 5.75
C VAL A 175 -1.08 -24.90 6.09
N GLU A 176 -0.37 -24.98 7.20
CA GLU A 176 0.60 -23.95 7.63
C GLU A 176 1.81 -23.91 6.69
N THR A 177 2.32 -25.06 6.25
CA THR A 177 3.42 -25.15 5.28
C THR A 177 3.02 -24.53 3.93
N ALA A 178 1.86 -24.90 3.40
CA ALA A 178 1.35 -24.34 2.15
C ALA A 178 1.13 -22.82 2.23
N ARG A 179 0.70 -22.30 3.38
CA ARG A 179 0.57 -20.87 3.64
C ARG A 179 1.94 -20.17 3.67
N GLY A 180 2.94 -20.80 4.29
CA GLY A 180 4.31 -20.30 4.31
C GLY A 180 4.94 -20.24 2.92
N ASP A 181 4.69 -21.25 2.08
CA ASP A 181 5.15 -21.28 0.69
C ASP A 181 4.51 -20.16 -0.13
N LEU A 182 3.20 -19.97 0.01
CA LEU A 182 2.47 -18.89 -0.63
C LEU A 182 3.02 -17.52 -0.23
N GLN A 183 3.25 -17.29 1.07
CA GLN A 183 3.77 -16.02 1.56
C GLN A 183 5.17 -15.73 1.00
N ARG A 184 6.05 -16.74 0.96
CA ARG A 184 7.40 -16.60 0.34
C ARG A 184 7.31 -16.31 -1.15
N ALA A 185 6.42 -16.97 -1.87
CA ALA A 185 6.21 -16.74 -3.30
C ALA A 185 5.70 -15.32 -3.58
N TYR A 186 4.73 -14.84 -2.80
CA TYR A 186 4.20 -13.48 -2.92
C TYR A 186 5.25 -12.43 -2.54
N GLU A 187 6.05 -12.66 -1.50
CA GLU A 187 7.15 -11.76 -1.14
C GLU A 187 8.16 -11.64 -2.30
N ALA A 188 8.57 -12.74 -2.91
CA ALA A 188 9.46 -12.72 -4.06
C ALA A 188 8.85 -11.97 -5.25
N GLY A 189 7.60 -12.26 -5.60
CA GLY A 189 6.88 -11.59 -6.69
C GLY A 189 6.73 -10.08 -6.47
N LEU A 190 6.30 -9.67 -5.29
CA LEU A 190 6.12 -8.25 -4.97
C LEU A 190 7.46 -7.50 -4.86
N ARG A 191 8.55 -8.14 -4.40
CA ARG A 191 9.90 -7.54 -4.45
C ARG A 191 10.37 -7.32 -5.88
N ILE A 192 10.05 -8.21 -6.81
CA ILE A 192 10.29 -8.00 -8.24
C ILE A 192 9.48 -6.79 -8.73
N ALA A 193 8.19 -6.68 -8.41
CA ALA A 193 7.40 -5.51 -8.77
C ALA A 193 8.01 -4.21 -8.23
N LEU A 194 8.45 -4.20 -6.96
CA LEU A 194 9.10 -3.05 -6.34
C LEU A 194 10.42 -2.67 -7.03
N SER A 195 11.19 -3.64 -7.56
CA SER A 195 12.40 -3.34 -8.33
C SER A 195 12.10 -2.50 -9.59
N TYR A 196 10.94 -2.71 -10.22
CA TYR A 196 10.48 -1.89 -11.35
C TYR A 196 9.97 -0.50 -10.94
N VAL A 197 9.56 -0.31 -9.69
CA VAL A 197 9.26 1.03 -9.16
C VAL A 197 10.55 1.83 -9.00
N VAL A 198 11.63 1.20 -8.51
CA VAL A 198 12.93 1.84 -8.29
C VAL A 198 13.68 2.06 -9.60
N ALA A 199 13.61 1.09 -10.52
CA ALA A 199 14.30 1.12 -11.83
C ALA A 199 13.28 0.82 -12.94
N PRO A 200 12.45 1.82 -13.32
CA PRO A 200 11.40 1.61 -14.30
C PRO A 200 11.97 1.28 -15.67
N GLN A 201 11.42 0.26 -16.31
CA GLN A 201 11.73 -0.06 -17.71
C GLN A 201 10.79 0.73 -18.63
N PRO A 202 11.26 1.10 -19.84
CA PRO A 202 10.39 1.64 -20.88
C PRO A 202 9.44 0.54 -21.36
N GLY A 203 8.15 0.84 -21.42
CA GLY A 203 7.13 -0.11 -21.88
C GLY A 203 5.91 -0.19 -20.96
N PRO A 204 4.93 -1.00 -21.35
CA PRO A 204 3.72 -1.20 -20.58
C PRO A 204 3.97 -2.08 -19.34
N ASP A 205 3.09 -1.98 -18.33
CA ASP A 205 3.19 -2.73 -17.07
C ASP A 205 2.90 -4.23 -17.21
N GLU A 206 2.37 -4.67 -18.35
CA GLU A 206 2.05 -6.07 -18.63
C GLU A 206 3.29 -6.97 -18.58
N GLU A 207 4.45 -6.49 -19.08
CA GLU A 207 5.67 -7.28 -19.09
C GLU A 207 6.22 -7.53 -17.67
N PRO A 208 6.40 -6.52 -16.78
CA PRO A 208 6.71 -6.74 -15.38
C PRO A 208 5.72 -7.66 -14.66
N CYS A 209 4.41 -7.49 -14.90
CA CYS A 209 3.38 -8.32 -14.27
C CYS A 209 3.44 -9.78 -14.74
N GLY A 210 3.72 -10.02 -16.03
CA GLY A 210 3.94 -11.36 -16.57
C GLY A 210 5.16 -12.05 -15.96
N ARG A 211 6.24 -11.32 -15.67
CA ARG A 211 7.41 -11.86 -14.95
C ARG A 211 7.09 -12.22 -13.50
N VAL A 212 6.28 -11.40 -12.82
CA VAL A 212 5.80 -11.70 -11.47
C VAL A 212 4.99 -12.99 -11.47
N ASP A 213 4.02 -13.13 -12.40
CA ASP A 213 3.21 -14.35 -12.55
C ASP A 213 4.11 -15.58 -12.75
N ALA A 214 5.03 -15.52 -13.70
CA ALA A 214 5.92 -16.65 -14.02
C ALA A 214 6.77 -17.10 -12.82
N VAL A 215 7.35 -16.14 -12.07
CA VAL A 215 8.17 -16.46 -10.88
C VAL A 215 7.32 -17.03 -9.77
N VAL A 216 6.19 -16.44 -9.46
CA VAL A 216 5.29 -16.93 -8.39
C VAL A 216 4.78 -18.33 -8.74
N ARG A 217 4.38 -18.56 -9.98
CA ARG A 217 3.95 -19.88 -10.49
C ARG A 217 5.03 -20.93 -10.33
N ALA A 218 6.28 -20.60 -10.69
CA ALA A 218 7.41 -21.51 -10.56
C ALA A 218 7.74 -21.85 -9.09
N LEU A 219 7.54 -20.89 -8.16
CA LEU A 219 7.75 -21.10 -6.73
C LEU A 219 6.64 -21.97 -6.10
N LEU A 220 5.41 -21.86 -6.58
CA LEU A 220 4.25 -22.61 -6.08
C LEU A 220 4.13 -24.03 -6.69
N ALA A 221 4.87 -24.32 -7.77
CA ALA A 221 4.88 -25.62 -8.42
C ALA A 221 5.86 -26.64 -7.79
N ARG A 222 6.58 -26.24 -6.74
CA ARG A 222 7.55 -27.08 -6.01
C ARG A 222 6.89 -27.78 -4.85
#